data_b22edc1216cd3b9a35a716ad88ecf24a
#
_entry.id   b22edc1216cd3b9a35a716ad88ecf24a
#
_cell.length_a   1.000
_cell.length_b   1.000
_cell.length_c   1.000
_cell.angle_alpha   90.00
_cell.angle_beta   90.00
_cell.angle_gamma   90.00
#
_symmetry.space_group_name_H-M   'P 1'
#
loop_
_entity.id
_entity.type
_entity.pdbx_description
1 polymer ?
#
loop_
_entity_poly.entity_id
_entity_poly.type
_entity_poly.pdbx_seq_one_letter_code
_entity_poly.pdbx_strand_id
1 'polypeptide(L)'
;MSESFYIENYRIGPDAKPFVIAEMSGNHNQSLDRALAIVDAAAKAGAHAMKIQTYTADTMTLDLDVGEFAISDPKSLWYGNTLYKLYEEAHTPWDWHQPIFDRCKQLGMVGFSTPFDSTSVDFLESLQVPVYKISSFENTDIPLIRKVAATGRPIIMSVSYTHLTLPTKA
;
A
#
# COMPACT_ATOMS: atom_id res chain seq x y z
N MET A 1 -0.98 18.41 23.52
CA MET A 1 -0.53 19.01 22.26
C MET A 1 -0.17 17.86 21.34
N SER A 2 -0.82 17.70 20.19
CA SER A 2 -0.42 16.66 19.25
C SER A 2 0.91 17.08 18.63
N GLU A 3 1.91 16.22 18.79
CA GLU A 3 3.23 16.47 18.24
C GLU A 3 3.19 16.39 16.72
N SER A 4 3.87 17.31 16.04
CA SER A 4 4.11 17.21 14.61
C SER A 4 5.33 16.34 14.35
N PHE A 5 5.29 15.57 13.25
CA PHE A 5 6.42 14.80 12.76
C PHE A 5 6.66 15.06 11.27
N TYR A 6 7.65 14.42 10.68
CA TYR A 6 8.00 14.63 9.29
C TYR A 6 8.02 13.31 8.53
N ILE A 7 7.53 13.37 7.28
CA ILE A 7 7.76 12.36 6.26
C ILE A 7 8.64 13.06 5.21
N GLU A 8 9.92 12.73 5.19
CA GLU A 8 10.94 13.51 4.46
C GLU A 8 10.85 15.01 4.80
N ASN A 9 10.56 15.84 3.81
CA ASN A 9 10.45 17.29 3.96
C ASN A 9 9.03 17.76 4.33
N TYR A 10 8.06 16.85 4.42
CA TYR A 10 6.66 17.20 4.69
C TYR A 10 6.36 17.13 6.18
N ARG A 11 5.96 18.27 6.75
CA ARG A 11 5.48 18.33 8.14
C ARG A 11 4.06 17.77 8.20
N ILE A 12 3.84 16.83 9.12
CA ILE A 12 2.54 16.22 9.41
C ILE A 12 2.10 16.68 10.81
N GLY A 13 0.93 17.28 10.92
CA GLY A 13 0.41 17.76 12.21
C GLY A 13 -0.84 18.62 12.04
N PRO A 14 -1.49 19.04 13.14
CA PRO A 14 -2.79 19.73 13.11
C PRO A 14 -2.82 21.01 12.29
N ASP A 15 -1.71 21.77 12.32
CA ASP A 15 -1.60 23.08 11.64
C ASP A 15 -0.83 22.97 10.31
N ALA A 16 -0.54 21.75 9.84
CA ALA A 16 0.10 21.52 8.56
C ALA A 16 -0.95 21.43 7.44
N LYS A 17 -0.53 21.78 6.21
CA LYS A 17 -1.35 21.50 5.03
C LYS A 17 -1.56 19.99 4.89
N PRO A 18 -2.70 19.52 4.37
CA PRO A 18 -2.93 18.11 4.11
C PRO A 18 -1.83 17.49 3.25
N PHE A 19 -1.32 16.34 3.69
CA PHE A 19 -0.39 15.53 2.90
C PHE A 19 -1.20 14.58 2.01
N VAL A 20 -1.23 14.86 0.72
CA VAL A 20 -2.05 14.13 -0.25
C VAL A 20 -1.29 12.95 -0.80
N ILE A 21 -1.81 11.75 -0.60
CA ILE A 21 -1.22 10.49 -1.06
C ILE A 21 -2.09 9.91 -2.17
N ALA A 22 -1.51 9.72 -3.35
CA ALA A 22 -2.14 8.96 -4.43
C ALA A 22 -1.90 7.47 -4.23
N GLU A 23 -2.90 6.64 -4.52
CA GLU A 23 -2.83 5.18 -4.46
C GLU A 23 -2.81 4.58 -5.86
N MET A 24 -1.78 3.78 -6.16
CA MET A 24 -1.69 3.09 -7.44
C MET A 24 -2.51 1.79 -7.46
N SER A 25 -2.42 1.00 -6.36
CA SER A 25 -3.01 -0.34 -6.30
C SER A 25 -2.60 -1.20 -7.51
N GLY A 26 -3.47 -2.10 -8.02
CA GLY A 26 -3.24 -2.88 -9.24
C GLY A 26 -3.55 -2.15 -10.55
N ASN A 27 -3.77 -0.82 -10.54
CA ASN A 27 -4.18 -0.06 -11.74
C ASN A 27 -3.08 0.04 -12.82
N HIS A 28 -1.87 -0.38 -12.51
CA HIS A 28 -0.77 -0.50 -13.49
C HIS A 28 -1.05 -1.60 -14.53
N ASN A 29 -1.96 -2.54 -14.25
CA ASN A 29 -2.41 -3.59 -15.18
C ASN A 29 -1.22 -4.32 -15.85
N GLN A 30 -0.27 -4.76 -15.03
CA GLN A 30 0.95 -5.47 -15.40
C GLN A 30 1.81 -4.74 -16.48
N SER A 31 1.85 -3.39 -16.41
CA SER A 31 2.69 -2.55 -17.27
C SER A 31 3.46 -1.54 -16.44
N LEU A 32 4.79 -1.62 -16.47
CA LEU A 32 5.68 -0.64 -15.82
C LEU A 32 5.50 0.76 -16.42
N ASP A 33 5.38 0.86 -17.75
CA ASP A 33 5.15 2.15 -18.42
C ASP A 33 3.86 2.81 -17.94
N ARG A 34 2.81 2.01 -17.75
CA ARG A 34 1.55 2.50 -17.17
C ARG A 34 1.71 2.90 -15.70
N ALA A 35 2.46 2.14 -14.91
CA ALA A 35 2.76 2.51 -13.53
C ALA A 35 3.48 3.87 -13.47
N LEU A 36 4.49 4.10 -14.30
CA LEU A 36 5.22 5.37 -14.38
C LEU A 36 4.31 6.52 -14.86
N ALA A 37 3.43 6.26 -15.84
CA ALA A 37 2.45 7.25 -16.28
C ALA A 37 1.44 7.64 -15.19
N ILE A 38 1.06 6.70 -14.30
CA ILE A 38 0.22 6.97 -13.13
C ILE A 38 0.96 7.87 -12.14
N VAL A 39 2.27 7.63 -11.90
CA VAL A 39 3.10 8.49 -11.07
C VAL A 39 3.14 9.92 -11.63
N ASP A 40 3.37 10.05 -12.94
CA ASP A 40 3.39 11.36 -13.63
C ASP A 40 2.05 12.10 -13.48
N ALA A 41 0.95 11.39 -13.68
CA ALA A 41 -0.38 11.95 -13.54
C ALA A 41 -0.68 12.41 -12.10
N ALA A 42 -0.27 11.62 -11.10
CA ALA A 42 -0.41 11.98 -9.70
C ALA A 42 0.39 13.23 -9.33
N ALA A 43 1.65 13.32 -9.79
CA ALA A 43 2.48 14.51 -9.62
C ALA A 43 1.84 15.75 -10.25
N LYS A 44 1.36 15.62 -11.49
CA LYS A 44 0.67 16.70 -12.21
C LYS A 44 -0.61 17.15 -11.50
N ALA A 45 -1.30 16.23 -10.82
CA ALA A 45 -2.49 16.52 -10.03
C ALA A 45 -2.18 17.17 -8.68
N GLY A 46 -0.90 17.29 -8.29
CA GLY A 46 -0.47 17.89 -7.03
C GLY A 46 -0.42 16.93 -5.84
N ALA A 47 -0.35 15.63 -6.08
CA ALA A 47 -0.10 14.66 -5.01
C ALA A 47 1.30 14.85 -4.42
N HIS A 48 1.42 14.70 -3.09
CA HIS A 48 2.70 14.80 -2.40
C HIS A 48 3.43 13.45 -2.33
N ALA A 49 2.67 12.35 -2.44
CA ALA A 49 3.22 11.01 -2.41
C ALA A 49 2.45 10.05 -3.32
N MET A 50 3.16 8.99 -3.73
CA MET A 50 2.58 7.80 -4.36
C MET A 50 2.75 6.61 -3.43
N LYS A 51 1.66 5.91 -3.14
CA LYS A 51 1.67 4.65 -2.41
C LYS A 51 1.39 3.48 -3.36
N ILE A 52 2.21 2.43 -3.24
CA ILE A 52 2.01 1.15 -3.90
C ILE A 52 1.79 0.04 -2.87
N GLN A 53 1.68 -1.20 -3.32
CA GLN A 53 1.47 -2.38 -2.47
C GLN A 53 2.59 -3.38 -2.71
N THR A 54 3.09 -3.99 -1.63
CA THR A 54 4.18 -4.96 -1.69
C THR A 54 3.72 -6.28 -1.09
N TYR A 55 3.40 -7.21 -1.97
CA TYR A 55 2.98 -8.58 -1.62
C TYR A 55 3.28 -9.53 -2.79
N THR A 56 3.15 -10.82 -2.54
CA THR A 56 3.01 -11.86 -3.57
C THR A 56 1.70 -12.60 -3.35
N ALA A 57 1.21 -13.35 -4.32
CA ALA A 57 0.00 -14.15 -4.13
C ALA A 57 0.14 -15.12 -2.95
N ASP A 58 1.33 -15.72 -2.79
CA ASP A 58 1.64 -16.65 -1.69
C ASP A 58 1.55 -16.02 -0.29
N THR A 59 1.83 -14.72 -0.17
CA THR A 59 1.76 -14.02 1.12
C THR A 59 0.37 -13.47 1.43
N MET A 60 -0.54 -13.51 0.45
CA MET A 60 -1.91 -12.99 0.57
C MET A 60 -2.95 -14.08 0.80
N THR A 61 -2.80 -15.26 0.16
CA THR A 61 -3.82 -16.28 0.18
C THR A 61 -3.26 -17.65 -0.18
N LEU A 62 -4.08 -18.69 -0.06
CA LEU A 62 -3.76 -20.04 -0.49
C LEU A 62 -4.19 -20.25 -1.96
N ASP A 63 -3.42 -21.02 -2.71
CA ASP A 63 -3.78 -21.43 -4.08
C ASP A 63 -4.83 -22.56 -4.03
N LEU A 64 -6.08 -22.17 -3.81
CA LEU A 64 -7.22 -23.06 -3.71
C LEU A 64 -8.38 -22.53 -4.57
N ASP A 65 -9.14 -23.46 -5.17
CA ASP A 65 -10.33 -23.16 -5.97
C ASP A 65 -11.59 -23.72 -5.30
N VAL A 66 -11.79 -23.37 -4.03
CA VAL A 66 -12.92 -23.82 -3.21
C VAL A 66 -13.36 -22.72 -2.23
N GLY A 67 -14.63 -22.72 -1.87
CA GLY A 67 -15.19 -21.87 -0.81
C GLY A 67 -14.86 -20.37 -0.98
N GLU A 68 -14.33 -19.78 0.07
CA GLU A 68 -13.96 -18.36 0.11
C GLU A 68 -12.76 -17.97 -0.77
N PHE A 69 -12.01 -18.94 -1.29
CA PHE A 69 -10.89 -18.69 -2.21
C PHE A 69 -11.32 -18.57 -3.66
N ALA A 70 -12.56 -19.00 -4.01
CA ALA A 70 -13.14 -18.85 -5.33
C ALA A 70 -14.02 -17.59 -5.39
N ILE A 71 -13.87 -16.80 -6.45
CA ILE A 71 -14.67 -15.58 -6.65
C ILE A 71 -15.98 -15.97 -7.34
N SER A 72 -17.03 -16.16 -6.57
CA SER A 72 -18.32 -16.66 -7.01
C SER A 72 -19.39 -15.57 -7.23
N ASP A 73 -19.12 -14.30 -6.92
CA ASP A 73 -20.05 -13.20 -7.18
C ASP A 73 -20.09 -12.87 -8.69
N PRO A 74 -21.22 -13.09 -9.39
CA PRO A 74 -21.34 -12.79 -10.82
C PRO A 74 -21.17 -11.30 -11.17
N LYS A 75 -21.26 -10.41 -10.19
CA LYS A 75 -21.04 -8.97 -10.38
C LYS A 75 -19.59 -8.55 -10.24
N SER A 76 -18.72 -9.45 -9.77
CA SER A 76 -17.29 -9.20 -9.68
C SER A 76 -16.66 -9.18 -11.06
N LEU A 77 -15.74 -8.25 -11.28
CA LEU A 77 -14.88 -8.23 -12.48
C LEU A 77 -14.01 -9.49 -12.60
N TRP A 78 -13.81 -10.19 -11.47
CA TRP A 78 -12.97 -11.38 -11.34
C TRP A 78 -13.79 -12.67 -11.24
N TYR A 79 -15.09 -12.62 -11.55
CA TYR A 79 -15.97 -13.79 -11.48
C TYR A 79 -15.39 -15.00 -12.20
N GLY A 80 -15.42 -16.16 -11.54
CA GLY A 80 -14.88 -17.41 -12.06
C GLY A 80 -13.36 -17.56 -11.92
N ASN A 81 -12.70 -16.59 -11.26
CA ASN A 81 -11.29 -16.68 -10.90
C ASN A 81 -11.10 -17.08 -9.43
N THR A 82 -9.87 -17.41 -9.04
CA THR A 82 -9.50 -17.58 -7.64
C THR A 82 -8.87 -16.28 -7.07
N LEU A 83 -8.88 -16.12 -5.75
CA LEU A 83 -8.17 -15.02 -5.09
C LEU A 83 -6.67 -15.08 -5.40
N TYR A 84 -6.09 -16.28 -5.47
CA TYR A 84 -4.67 -16.44 -5.78
C TYR A 84 -4.31 -15.85 -7.15
N LYS A 85 -5.03 -16.22 -8.20
CA LYS A 85 -4.83 -15.68 -9.56
C LYS A 85 -5.07 -14.17 -9.62
N LEU A 86 -6.08 -13.67 -8.89
CA LEU A 86 -6.32 -12.23 -8.78
C LEU A 86 -5.08 -11.53 -8.21
N TYR A 87 -4.51 -12.04 -7.12
CA TYR A 87 -3.32 -11.45 -6.52
C TYR A 87 -2.08 -11.61 -7.41
N GLU A 88 -1.95 -12.71 -8.16
CA GLU A 88 -0.90 -12.84 -9.18
C GLU A 88 -0.97 -11.75 -10.26
N GLU A 89 -2.17 -11.39 -10.71
CA GLU A 89 -2.36 -10.34 -11.72
C GLU A 89 -2.29 -8.93 -11.14
N ALA A 90 -2.74 -8.74 -9.90
CA ALA A 90 -2.86 -7.41 -9.31
C ALA A 90 -1.62 -6.93 -8.58
N HIS A 91 -0.68 -7.82 -8.20
CA HIS A 91 0.50 -7.41 -7.46
C HIS A 91 1.42 -6.48 -8.26
N THR A 92 2.12 -5.60 -7.58
CA THR A 92 3.20 -4.82 -8.17
C THR A 92 4.48 -5.68 -8.16
N PRO A 93 5.04 -6.05 -9.32
CA PRO A 93 6.31 -6.77 -9.37
C PRO A 93 7.39 -6.07 -8.54
N TRP A 94 8.17 -6.83 -7.78
CA TRP A 94 9.11 -6.23 -6.82
C TRP A 94 10.24 -5.45 -7.48
N ASP A 95 10.66 -5.84 -8.66
CA ASP A 95 11.65 -5.13 -9.48
C ASP A 95 11.15 -3.76 -10.00
N TRP A 96 9.83 -3.49 -9.94
CA TRP A 96 9.27 -2.19 -10.32
C TRP A 96 9.31 -1.14 -9.21
N HIS A 97 9.50 -1.56 -7.95
CA HIS A 97 9.49 -0.64 -6.82
C HIS A 97 10.56 0.44 -6.95
N GLN A 98 11.80 0.05 -7.25
CA GLN A 98 12.89 1.01 -7.41
C GLN A 98 12.61 2.02 -8.54
N PRO A 99 12.29 1.61 -9.80
CA PRO A 99 11.91 2.54 -10.87
C PRO A 99 10.75 3.48 -10.49
N ILE A 100 9.72 2.98 -9.81
CA ILE A 100 8.57 3.78 -9.37
C ILE A 100 9.01 4.81 -8.32
N PHE A 101 9.80 4.41 -7.32
CA PHE A 101 10.28 5.33 -6.27
C PHE A 101 11.27 6.35 -6.83
N ASP A 102 12.14 5.96 -7.76
CA ASP A 102 13.03 6.89 -8.46
C ASP A 102 12.24 7.94 -9.26
N ARG A 103 11.16 7.50 -9.93
CA ARG A 103 10.28 8.43 -10.64
C ARG A 103 9.56 9.38 -9.69
N CYS A 104 9.06 8.90 -8.56
CA CYS A 104 8.51 9.77 -7.51
C CYS A 104 9.51 10.83 -7.08
N LYS A 105 10.73 10.41 -6.76
CA LYS A 105 11.81 11.30 -6.33
C LYS A 105 12.16 12.36 -7.40
N GLN A 106 12.25 11.98 -8.68
CA GLN A 106 12.47 12.91 -9.80
C GLN A 106 11.40 14.01 -9.88
N LEU A 107 10.16 13.67 -9.51
CA LEU A 107 9.01 14.58 -9.53
C LEU A 107 8.78 15.31 -8.20
N GLY A 108 9.68 15.14 -7.22
CA GLY A 108 9.55 15.76 -5.91
C GLY A 108 8.46 15.15 -5.02
N MET A 109 8.02 13.93 -5.34
CA MET A 109 7.06 13.17 -4.53
C MET A 109 7.75 12.13 -3.65
N VAL A 110 7.09 11.77 -2.56
CA VAL A 110 7.48 10.64 -1.69
C VAL A 110 6.95 9.34 -2.30
N GLY A 111 7.83 8.37 -2.55
CA GLY A 111 7.45 7.01 -2.93
C GLY A 111 7.49 6.09 -1.71
N PHE A 112 6.43 5.32 -1.46
CA PHE A 112 6.39 4.34 -0.37
C PHE A 112 5.37 3.22 -0.62
N SER A 113 5.31 2.25 0.28
CA SER A 113 4.45 1.10 0.09
C SER A 113 3.75 0.62 1.35
N THR A 114 2.76 -0.25 1.15
CA THR A 114 2.13 -1.07 2.17
C THR A 114 2.73 -2.47 2.09
N PRO A 115 3.50 -2.95 3.08
CA PRO A 115 3.87 -4.35 3.20
C PRO A 115 2.69 -5.17 3.73
N PHE A 116 2.57 -6.41 3.25
CA PHE A 116 1.54 -7.34 3.72
C PHE A 116 2.13 -8.53 4.50
N ASP A 117 3.45 -8.62 4.56
CA ASP A 117 4.15 -9.66 5.28
C ASP A 117 5.56 -9.22 5.70
N SER A 118 6.23 -10.10 6.42
CA SER A 118 7.57 -9.85 6.96
C SER A 118 8.65 -9.69 5.88
N THR A 119 8.56 -10.44 4.77
CA THR A 119 9.54 -10.38 3.67
C THR A 119 9.42 -9.07 2.89
N SER A 120 8.18 -8.58 2.73
CA SER A 120 7.90 -7.27 2.15
C SER A 120 8.54 -6.13 2.94
N VAL A 121 8.56 -6.22 4.29
CA VAL A 121 9.25 -5.22 5.13
C VAL A 121 10.77 -5.25 4.88
N ASP A 122 11.38 -6.43 4.85
CA ASP A 122 12.82 -6.56 4.60
C ASP A 122 13.20 -6.00 3.21
N PHE A 123 12.39 -6.28 2.22
CA PHE A 123 12.57 -5.74 0.87
C PHE A 123 12.46 -4.20 0.86
N LEU A 124 11.43 -3.64 1.48
CA LEU A 124 11.23 -2.19 1.53
C LEU A 124 12.32 -1.47 2.35
N GLU A 125 12.88 -2.10 3.39
CA GLU A 125 14.04 -1.57 4.10
C GLU A 125 15.28 -1.52 3.18
N SER A 126 15.47 -2.51 2.30
CA SER A 126 16.56 -2.49 1.31
C SER A 126 16.44 -1.31 0.34
N LEU A 127 15.21 -0.85 0.06
CA LEU A 127 14.90 0.32 -0.76
C LEU A 127 14.86 1.63 0.03
N GLN A 128 15.06 1.57 1.35
CA GLN A 128 15.09 2.73 2.24
C GLN A 128 13.83 3.61 2.17
N VAL A 129 12.64 2.99 2.10
CA VAL A 129 11.39 3.75 2.07
C VAL A 129 11.26 4.68 3.28
N PRO A 130 10.76 5.92 3.11
CA PRO A 130 10.73 6.91 4.18
C PRO A 130 9.58 6.72 5.17
N VAL A 131 8.56 5.95 4.82
CA VAL A 131 7.34 5.75 5.61
C VAL A 131 6.69 4.43 5.24
N TYR A 132 6.00 3.81 6.18
CA TYR A 132 5.23 2.59 5.99
C TYR A 132 3.73 2.85 6.11
N LYS A 133 2.93 2.06 5.38
CA LYS A 133 1.48 1.98 5.58
C LYS A 133 1.12 0.60 6.12
N ILE A 134 0.37 0.56 7.22
CA ILE A 134 -0.33 -0.65 7.67
C ILE A 134 -1.77 -0.55 7.19
N SER A 135 -2.21 -1.50 6.37
CA SER A 135 -3.57 -1.49 5.82
C SER A 135 -4.60 -1.93 6.87
N SER A 136 -5.88 -1.83 6.52
CA SER A 136 -6.96 -2.15 7.46
C SER A 136 -7.01 -3.63 7.80
N PHE A 137 -6.65 -4.51 6.87
CA PHE A 137 -6.64 -5.95 7.13
C PHE A 137 -5.49 -6.38 8.05
N GLU A 138 -4.35 -5.68 7.99
CA GLU A 138 -3.14 -5.96 8.75
C GLU A 138 -3.10 -5.23 10.10
N ASN A 139 -4.13 -4.43 10.45
CA ASN A 139 -4.12 -3.67 11.70
C ASN A 139 -4.24 -4.55 12.97
N THR A 140 -4.49 -5.84 12.82
CA THR A 140 -4.47 -6.84 13.89
C THR A 140 -3.26 -7.79 13.80
N ASP A 141 -2.44 -7.67 12.75
CA ASP A 141 -1.18 -8.45 12.60
C ASP A 141 -0.09 -7.83 13.48
N ILE A 142 -0.09 -8.23 14.74
CA ILE A 142 0.89 -7.72 15.72
C ILE A 142 2.36 -8.05 15.35
N PRO A 143 2.70 -9.24 14.83
CA PRO A 143 4.05 -9.51 14.34
C PRO A 143 4.51 -8.55 13.25
N LEU A 144 3.69 -8.30 12.23
CA LEU A 144 3.99 -7.36 11.15
C LEU A 144 4.14 -5.93 11.69
N ILE A 145 3.20 -5.48 12.53
CA ILE A 145 3.25 -4.14 13.15
C ILE A 145 4.52 -3.96 13.96
N ARG A 146 4.92 -4.96 14.77
CA ARG A 146 6.17 -4.91 15.54
C ARG A 146 7.39 -4.80 14.64
N LYS A 147 7.43 -5.56 13.54
CA LYS A 147 8.54 -5.52 12.60
C LYS A 147 8.64 -4.13 11.94
N VAL A 148 7.53 -3.59 11.45
CA VAL A 148 7.48 -2.25 10.88
C VAL A 148 7.88 -1.19 11.92
N ALA A 149 7.37 -1.28 13.15
CA ALA A 149 7.73 -0.33 14.22
C ALA A 149 9.22 -0.37 14.57
N ALA A 150 9.85 -1.55 14.50
CA ALA A 150 11.28 -1.70 14.76
C ALA A 150 12.17 -0.98 13.74
N THR A 151 11.66 -0.61 12.56
CA THR A 151 12.41 0.19 11.56
C THR A 151 12.65 1.63 12.02
N GLY A 152 11.87 2.12 13.00
CA GLY A 152 11.92 3.51 13.47
C GLY A 152 11.36 4.54 12.49
N ARG A 153 10.80 4.11 11.36
CA ARG A 153 10.20 4.98 10.35
C ARG A 153 8.79 5.42 10.75
N PRO A 154 8.29 6.56 10.28
CA PRO A 154 6.88 6.93 10.41
C PRO A 154 5.95 5.85 9.88
N ILE A 155 4.80 5.67 10.52
CA ILE A 155 3.79 4.68 10.15
C ILE A 155 2.46 5.39 9.95
N ILE A 156 1.83 5.14 8.81
CA ILE A 156 0.44 5.49 8.54
C ILE A 156 -0.40 4.25 8.79
N MET A 157 -1.30 4.28 9.75
CA MET A 157 -2.12 3.12 10.10
C MET A 157 -3.58 3.36 9.72
N SER A 158 -4.20 2.39 9.04
CA SER A 158 -5.62 2.44 8.76
C SER A 158 -6.41 2.20 10.04
N VAL A 159 -7.49 2.96 10.21
CA VAL A 159 -8.41 2.80 11.34
C VAL A 159 -9.79 2.29 10.91
N SER A 160 -9.94 1.89 9.65
CA SER A 160 -11.22 1.51 9.07
C SER A 160 -11.91 0.39 9.85
N TYR A 161 -11.17 -0.67 10.22
CA TYR A 161 -11.70 -1.78 11.00
C TYR A 161 -11.72 -1.51 12.50
N THR A 162 -10.87 -0.65 13.04
CA THR A 162 -10.90 -0.27 14.46
C THR A 162 -12.16 0.47 14.83
N HIS A 163 -12.80 1.15 13.88
CA HIS A 163 -14.04 1.91 14.08
C HIS A 163 -15.28 1.23 13.51
N LEU A 164 -15.16 0.13 12.77
CA LEU A 164 -16.30 -0.66 12.28
C LEU A 164 -17.10 -1.35 13.39
N THR A 165 -16.55 -1.48 14.58
CA THR A 165 -17.25 -1.92 15.78
C THR A 165 -17.93 -0.77 16.52
N LEU A 166 -17.70 0.47 16.15
CA LEU A 166 -18.52 1.58 16.60
C LEU A 166 -19.91 1.45 16.02
N PRO A 167 -20.92 1.71 16.82
CA PRO A 167 -22.24 1.17 16.62
C PRO A 167 -22.82 1.58 15.26
N THR A 168 -22.85 0.65 14.36
CA THR A 168 -23.87 0.57 13.33
C THR A 168 -25.22 0.27 13.99
N LYS A 169 -25.53 0.92 15.09
CA LYS A 169 -26.86 1.00 15.60
C LYS A 169 -27.48 2.22 14.97
N ALA A 170 -28.03 2.00 13.79
CA ALA A 170 -29.20 2.75 13.41
C ALA A 170 -30.36 2.35 14.32
#